data_9c5d18e798778e16575f9c4f32229788
#
_entry.id   9c5d18e798778e16575f9c4f32229788
#
_cell.length_a   1.000
_cell.length_b   1.000
_cell.length_c   1.000
_cell.angle_alpha   90.00
_cell.angle_beta   90.00
_cell.angle_gamma   90.00
#
_symmetry.space_group_name_H-M   'P 1'
#
loop_
_entity.id
_entity.type
_entity.pdbx_description
1 polymer ?
#
loop_
_entity_poly.entity_id
_entity_poly.type
_entity_poly.pdbx_seq_one_letter_code
_entity_poly.pdbx_strand_id
1 'polypeptide(L)'
;MSAPSTPSAAELRAATDALRDALADAAQDVPGVVRLEPTLRNALRRLQAGSTVLLNGRGARSAADGIELHRRVDVVDVHVDLVTGPDRPAADTAREVRRALVAVLAQHDLKPGSIGVAVLSVERGTGPDGRA
;
A
#
# COMPACT_ATOMS: atom_id res chain seq x y z
N MET A 1 -25.60 -8.20 29.93
CA MET A 1 -25.16 -7.93 28.55
C MET A 1 -24.15 -6.77 28.58
N SER A 2 -22.92 -7.05 28.22
CA SER A 2 -21.89 -6.03 28.25
C SER A 2 -21.92 -5.26 26.93
N ALA A 3 -21.81 -3.95 27.01
CA ALA A 3 -21.69 -3.10 25.83
C ALA A 3 -20.35 -3.39 25.14
N PRO A 4 -20.30 -3.34 23.81
CA PRO A 4 -19.02 -3.44 23.12
C PRO A 4 -18.10 -2.33 23.58
N SER A 5 -16.89 -2.69 23.96
CA SER A 5 -15.93 -1.66 24.37
C SER A 5 -15.47 -0.86 23.15
N THR A 6 -15.38 0.44 23.34
CA THR A 6 -14.81 1.32 22.31
C THR A 6 -13.31 1.04 22.23
N PRO A 7 -12.76 0.76 21.04
CA PRO A 7 -11.34 0.53 20.94
C PRO A 7 -10.55 1.79 21.25
N SER A 8 -9.41 1.63 21.88
CA SER A 8 -8.52 2.74 22.17
C SER A 8 -7.86 3.26 20.90
N ALA A 9 -7.29 4.47 20.98
CA ALA A 9 -6.55 5.03 19.86
C ALA A 9 -5.39 4.13 19.44
N ALA A 10 -4.73 3.48 20.41
CA ALA A 10 -3.64 2.56 20.12
C ALA A 10 -4.13 1.31 19.38
N GLU A 11 -5.29 0.79 19.80
CA GLU A 11 -5.89 -0.38 19.14
C GLU A 11 -6.30 -0.04 17.71
N LEU A 12 -6.87 1.13 17.48
CA LEU A 12 -7.25 1.58 16.15
C LEU A 12 -6.03 1.75 15.25
N ARG A 13 -4.95 2.30 15.78
CA ARG A 13 -3.71 2.43 15.01
C ARG A 13 -3.12 1.08 14.66
N ALA A 14 -3.10 0.17 15.61
CA ALA A 14 -2.60 -1.18 15.36
C ALA A 14 -3.42 -1.89 14.30
N ALA A 15 -4.75 -1.76 14.35
CA ALA A 15 -5.64 -2.35 13.34
C ALA A 15 -5.41 -1.72 11.97
N THR A 16 -5.20 -0.41 11.92
CA THR A 16 -4.92 0.29 10.67
C THR A 16 -3.58 -0.14 10.09
N ASP A 17 -2.57 -0.27 10.93
CA ASP A 17 -1.25 -0.72 10.49
C ASP A 17 -1.30 -2.16 9.98
N ALA A 18 -2.03 -3.03 10.65
CA ALA A 18 -2.21 -4.41 10.22
C ALA A 18 -2.93 -4.47 8.85
N LEU A 19 -3.95 -3.65 8.67
CA LEU A 19 -4.66 -3.56 7.40
C LEU A 19 -3.73 -3.06 6.30
N ARG A 20 -2.94 -2.03 6.59
CA ARG A 20 -1.99 -1.48 5.63
C ARG A 20 -0.96 -2.52 5.21
N ASP A 21 -0.45 -3.29 6.16
CA ASP A 21 0.50 -4.37 5.87
C ASP A 21 -0.14 -5.45 5.00
N ALA A 22 -1.36 -5.83 5.29
CA ALA A 22 -2.08 -6.84 4.50
C ALA A 22 -2.32 -6.37 3.07
N LEU A 23 -2.69 -5.10 2.91
CA LEU A 23 -2.88 -4.50 1.59
C LEU A 23 -1.56 -4.45 0.80
N ALA A 24 -0.48 -4.08 1.47
CA ALA A 24 0.84 -4.02 0.83
C ALA A 24 1.29 -5.41 0.38
N ASP A 25 1.12 -6.41 1.23
CA ASP A 25 1.49 -7.78 0.88
C ASP A 25 0.69 -8.27 -0.32
N ALA A 26 -0.61 -8.03 -0.32
CA ALA A 26 -1.47 -8.45 -1.43
C ALA A 26 -1.08 -7.76 -2.74
N ALA A 27 -0.76 -6.47 -2.68
CA ALA A 27 -0.35 -5.74 -3.87
C ALA A 27 0.98 -6.24 -4.40
N GLN A 28 1.93 -6.51 -3.52
CA GLN A 28 3.26 -7.01 -3.92
C GLN A 28 3.19 -8.40 -4.51
N ASP A 29 2.23 -9.21 -4.11
CA ASP A 29 2.09 -10.58 -4.61
C ASP A 29 1.49 -10.64 -6.01
N VAL A 30 0.96 -9.55 -6.51
CA VAL A 30 0.40 -9.52 -7.87
C VAL A 30 1.52 -9.66 -8.90
N PRO A 31 1.41 -10.62 -9.83
CA PRO A 31 2.41 -10.76 -10.89
C PRO A 31 2.52 -9.45 -11.70
N GLY A 32 3.74 -9.04 -11.94
CA GLY A 32 4.02 -7.80 -12.67
C GLY A 32 4.35 -6.62 -11.78
N VAL A 33 4.07 -6.69 -10.49
CA VAL A 33 4.47 -5.64 -9.56
C VAL A 33 5.93 -5.84 -9.18
N VAL A 34 6.75 -4.83 -9.45
CA VAL A 34 8.17 -4.84 -9.07
C VAL A 34 8.31 -4.38 -7.62
N ARG A 35 7.67 -3.28 -7.28
CA ARG A 35 7.69 -2.76 -5.91
C ARG A 35 6.60 -1.70 -5.75
N LEU A 36 6.26 -1.45 -4.50
CA LEU A 36 5.45 -0.30 -4.14
C LEU A 36 6.37 0.88 -3.85
N GLU A 37 5.92 2.06 -4.25
CA GLU A 37 6.64 3.29 -3.95
C GLU A 37 5.93 4.02 -2.81
N PRO A 38 6.68 4.64 -1.88
CA PRO A 38 6.04 5.44 -0.84
C PRO A 38 5.23 6.56 -1.47
N THR A 39 4.00 6.74 -1.03
CA THR A 39 3.19 7.84 -1.54
C THR A 39 3.75 9.16 -1.03
N LEU A 40 3.52 10.21 -1.79
CA LEU A 40 3.99 11.54 -1.40
C LEU A 40 3.44 11.94 -0.05
N ARG A 41 2.17 11.64 0.21
CA ARG A 41 1.54 11.97 1.49
C ARG A 41 2.21 11.26 2.65
N ASN A 42 2.54 9.98 2.47
CA ASN A 42 3.22 9.23 3.51
C ASN A 42 4.64 9.75 3.73
N ALA A 43 5.32 10.14 2.65
CA ALA A 43 6.64 10.75 2.77
C ALA A 43 6.58 12.06 3.55
N LEU A 44 5.59 12.92 3.25
CA LEU A 44 5.41 14.17 3.97
C LEU A 44 5.08 13.93 5.44
N ARG A 45 4.24 12.95 5.72
CA ARG A 45 3.88 12.61 7.11
C ARG A 45 5.12 12.22 7.90
N ARG A 46 6.03 11.48 7.29
CA ARG A 46 7.29 11.11 7.93
C ARG A 46 8.16 12.31 8.23
N LEU A 47 8.24 13.24 7.28
CA LEU A 47 8.99 14.47 7.48
C LEU A 47 8.41 15.29 8.63
N GLN A 48 7.09 15.38 8.71
CA GLN A 48 6.43 16.10 9.79
C GLN A 48 6.65 15.44 11.15
N ALA A 49 6.82 14.14 11.17
CA ALA A 49 7.14 13.42 12.39
C ALA A 49 8.58 13.65 12.85
N GLY A 50 9.36 14.40 12.09
CA GLY A 50 10.74 14.68 12.43
C GLY A 50 11.63 13.47 12.37
N SER A 51 11.29 12.53 11.54
CA SER A 51 11.98 11.24 11.52
C SER A 51 13.36 11.36 10.88
N THR A 52 14.39 11.22 11.70
CA THR A 52 15.75 11.12 11.21
C THR A 52 15.97 9.83 10.42
N VAL A 53 15.03 8.91 10.52
CA VAL A 53 15.08 7.65 9.78
C VAL A 53 15.11 7.90 8.28
N LEU A 54 14.47 8.97 7.82
CA LEU A 54 14.51 9.34 6.41
C LEU A 54 15.91 9.70 5.94
N LEU A 55 16.73 10.24 6.81
CA LEU A 55 18.11 10.59 6.47
C LEU A 55 18.96 9.34 6.29
N ASN A 56 18.63 8.28 6.99
CA ASN A 56 19.35 7.02 6.88
C ASN A 56 18.89 6.18 5.70
N GLY A 57 17.76 6.50 5.14
CA GLY A 57 17.34 6.04 3.81
C GLY A 57 16.86 4.62 3.69
N ARG A 58 17.27 3.71 4.53
CA ARG A 58 17.02 2.31 4.26
C ARG A 58 16.00 1.63 5.16
N GLY A 59 16.13 1.81 6.43
CA GLY A 59 15.29 1.08 7.38
C GLY A 59 13.86 1.58 7.43
N ALA A 60 13.59 2.71 6.81
CA ALA A 60 12.32 3.37 6.95
C ALA A 60 11.30 3.00 5.88
N ARG A 61 11.74 2.38 4.82
CA ARG A 61 10.85 2.06 3.71
C ARG A 61 10.36 0.65 3.82
N SER A 62 9.12 0.52 4.25
CA SER A 62 8.42 -0.75 4.15
C SER A 62 7.44 -0.67 3.00
N ALA A 63 6.98 -1.82 2.54
CA ALA A 63 5.94 -1.88 1.52
C ALA A 63 4.68 -1.14 1.96
N ALA A 64 4.41 -1.16 3.26
CA ALA A 64 3.25 -0.48 3.82
C ALA A 64 3.26 1.02 3.56
N ASP A 65 4.43 1.62 3.39
CA ASP A 65 4.55 3.05 3.07
C ASP A 65 4.02 3.38 1.69
N GLY A 66 3.89 2.40 0.82
CA GLY A 66 3.26 2.58 -0.48
C GLY A 66 1.75 2.58 -0.45
N ILE A 67 1.15 2.29 0.69
CA ILE A 67 -0.30 2.25 0.84
C ILE A 67 -0.78 3.49 1.58
N GLU A 68 -1.66 4.22 0.95
CA GLU A 68 -2.31 5.36 1.58
C GLU A 68 -3.76 4.97 1.87
N LEU A 69 -4.16 5.09 3.13
CA LEU A 69 -5.49 4.74 3.60
C LEU A 69 -6.23 5.95 4.10
N HIS A 70 -7.50 6.02 3.75
CA HIS A 70 -8.43 6.96 4.36
C HIS A 70 -9.69 6.21 4.76
N ARG A 71 -9.91 6.09 6.04
CA ARG A 71 -11.02 5.29 6.56
C ARG A 71 -12.15 6.18 7.03
N ARG A 72 -13.35 5.83 6.60
CA ARG A 72 -14.58 6.52 6.99
C ARG A 72 -15.56 5.43 7.44
N VAL A 73 -15.78 5.33 8.73
CA VAL A 73 -16.65 4.31 9.34
C VAL A 73 -16.27 2.91 8.81
N ASP A 74 -17.06 2.33 7.92
CA ASP A 74 -16.80 1.01 7.34
C ASP A 74 -16.31 1.05 5.88
N VAL A 75 -16.09 2.25 5.35
CA VAL A 75 -15.63 2.46 3.98
C VAL A 75 -14.17 2.90 4.01
N VAL A 76 -13.36 2.31 3.15
CA VAL A 76 -11.92 2.61 3.10
C VAL A 76 -11.55 3.03 1.68
N ASP A 77 -10.94 4.19 1.59
CA ASP A 77 -10.28 4.64 0.37
C ASP A 77 -8.83 4.21 0.43
N VAL A 78 -8.34 3.64 -0.65
CA VAL A 78 -6.96 3.14 -0.72
C VAL A 78 -6.30 3.72 -1.95
N HIS A 79 -5.09 4.19 -1.81
CA HIS A 79 -4.27 4.60 -2.94
C HIS A 79 -2.90 3.94 -2.84
N VAL A 80 -2.40 3.44 -3.96
CA VAL A 80 -1.08 2.83 -4.02
C VAL A 80 -0.34 3.32 -5.27
N ASP A 81 0.92 3.66 -5.08
CA ASP A 81 1.84 3.97 -6.16
C ASP A 81 2.77 2.78 -6.33
N LEU A 82 2.92 2.33 -7.56
CA LEU A 82 3.74 1.15 -7.80
C LEU A 82 4.55 1.25 -9.10
N VAL A 83 5.52 0.39 -9.18
CA VAL A 83 6.35 0.19 -10.36
C VAL A 83 6.06 -1.21 -10.88
N THR A 84 5.83 -1.33 -12.17
CA THR A 84 5.54 -2.61 -12.80
C THR A 84 6.69 -3.05 -13.69
N GLY A 85 6.73 -4.35 -13.98
CA GLY A 85 7.67 -4.91 -14.94
C GLY A 85 7.11 -4.91 -16.35
N PRO A 86 7.96 -5.21 -17.35
CA PRO A 86 7.57 -5.11 -18.76
C PRO A 86 6.85 -6.34 -19.30
N ASP A 87 6.76 -7.41 -18.52
CA ASP A 87 6.23 -8.70 -19.03
C ASP A 87 4.73 -8.70 -19.20
N ARG A 88 4.05 -7.73 -18.61
CA ARG A 88 2.60 -7.60 -18.67
C ARG A 88 2.24 -6.15 -18.90
N PRO A 89 1.12 -5.87 -19.59
CA PRO A 89 0.66 -4.48 -19.69
C PRO A 89 0.41 -3.90 -18.30
N ALA A 90 0.91 -2.68 -18.09
CA ALA A 90 0.78 -2.03 -16.80
C ALA A 90 -0.68 -1.89 -16.36
N ALA A 91 -1.58 -1.64 -17.31
CA ALA A 91 -3.00 -1.53 -17.00
C ALA A 91 -3.57 -2.83 -16.44
N ASP A 92 -3.13 -3.98 -16.97
CA ASP A 92 -3.60 -5.27 -16.48
C ASP A 92 -3.09 -5.53 -15.07
N THR A 93 -1.83 -5.21 -14.83
CA THR A 93 -1.24 -5.32 -13.49
C THR A 93 -2.00 -4.43 -12.50
N ALA A 94 -2.29 -3.20 -12.89
CA ALA A 94 -3.04 -2.27 -12.03
C ALA A 94 -4.43 -2.81 -11.69
N ARG A 95 -5.11 -3.40 -12.65
CA ARG A 95 -6.43 -4.00 -12.41
C ARG A 95 -6.36 -5.16 -11.43
N GLU A 96 -5.35 -6.00 -11.56
CA GLU A 96 -5.16 -7.11 -10.63
C GLU A 96 -4.83 -6.63 -9.23
N VAL A 97 -3.99 -5.60 -9.12
CA VAL A 97 -3.70 -4.98 -7.82
C VAL A 97 -4.99 -4.47 -7.20
N ARG A 98 -5.81 -3.76 -7.97
CA ARG A 98 -7.08 -3.25 -7.46
C ARG A 98 -7.96 -4.37 -6.93
N ARG A 99 -8.07 -5.46 -7.67
CA ARG A 99 -8.87 -6.62 -7.22
C ARG A 99 -8.31 -7.23 -5.94
N ALA A 100 -7.00 -7.31 -5.84
CA ALA A 100 -6.35 -7.85 -4.65
C ALA A 100 -6.64 -6.97 -3.43
N LEU A 101 -6.57 -5.65 -3.60
CA LEU A 101 -6.88 -4.72 -2.51
C LEU A 101 -8.32 -4.83 -2.07
N VAL A 102 -9.26 -4.92 -3.01
CA VAL A 102 -10.69 -5.08 -2.69
C VAL A 102 -10.92 -6.38 -1.94
N ALA A 103 -10.24 -7.45 -2.33
CA ALA A 103 -10.38 -8.74 -1.65
C ALA A 103 -9.90 -8.67 -0.20
N VAL A 104 -8.79 -7.97 0.06
CA VAL A 104 -8.29 -7.78 1.43
C VAL A 104 -9.31 -7.00 2.26
N LEU A 105 -9.87 -5.93 1.70
CA LEU A 105 -10.88 -5.15 2.43
C LEU A 105 -12.08 -6.02 2.79
N ALA A 106 -12.53 -6.86 1.86
CA ALA A 106 -13.65 -7.76 2.12
C ALA A 106 -13.32 -8.75 3.25
N GLN A 107 -12.10 -9.26 3.31
CA GLN A 107 -11.65 -10.14 4.38
C GLN A 107 -11.70 -9.46 5.75
N HIS A 108 -11.61 -8.14 5.78
CA HIS A 108 -11.65 -7.33 7.00
C HIS A 108 -13.05 -6.72 7.24
N ASP A 109 -14.05 -7.16 6.50
CA ASP A 109 -15.43 -6.65 6.60
C ASP A 109 -15.51 -5.14 6.33
N LEU A 110 -14.68 -4.66 5.42
CA LEU A 110 -14.63 -3.26 5.04
C LEU A 110 -15.11 -3.12 3.61
N LYS A 111 -15.79 -2.02 3.34
CA LYS A 111 -16.26 -1.71 1.99
C LYS A 111 -15.22 -0.85 1.28
N PRO A 112 -14.94 -1.16 0.01
CA PRO A 112 -14.05 -0.29 -0.75
C PRO A 112 -14.75 1.02 -1.09
N GLY A 113 -14.05 2.11 -0.87
CA GLY A 113 -14.44 3.40 -1.38
C GLY A 113 -13.73 3.64 -2.71
N SER A 114 -12.94 4.69 -2.76
CA SER A 114 -12.09 4.98 -3.91
C SER A 114 -10.83 4.12 -3.84
N ILE A 115 -10.60 3.30 -4.85
CA ILE A 115 -9.40 2.47 -4.92
C ILE A 115 -8.57 2.96 -6.10
N GLY A 116 -7.47 3.65 -5.80
CA GLY A 116 -6.59 4.20 -6.80
C GLY A 116 -5.28 3.43 -6.88
N VAL A 117 -4.89 3.07 -8.09
CA VAL A 117 -3.59 2.43 -8.35
C VAL A 117 -2.90 3.26 -9.42
N ALA A 118 -1.75 3.82 -9.08
CA ALA A 118 -0.96 4.60 -10.03
C ALA A 118 0.31 3.83 -10.37
N VAL A 119 0.54 3.61 -11.65
CA VAL A 119 1.79 3.02 -12.12
C VAL A 119 2.73 4.17 -12.46
N LEU A 120 3.76 4.32 -11.67
CA LEU A 120 4.70 5.43 -11.81
C LEU A 120 5.71 5.19 -12.92
N SER A 121 6.11 3.94 -13.10
CA SER A 121 7.03 3.58 -14.16
C SER A 121 6.95 2.09 -14.45
N VAL A 122 7.48 1.71 -15.60
CA VAL A 122 7.64 0.33 -15.99
C VAL A 122 9.14 0.07 -16.03
N GLU A 123 9.63 -0.77 -15.13
CA GLU A 123 11.05 -1.07 -15.06
C GLU A 123 11.34 -2.40 -15.70
N ARG A 124 12.36 -2.40 -16.53
CA ARG A 124 12.90 -3.65 -17.00
C ARG A 124 13.68 -4.31 -15.89
N GLY A 125 13.48 -5.59 -15.72
CA GLY A 125 14.26 -6.33 -14.76
C GLY A 125 15.74 -6.20 -15.07
N THR A 126 16.57 -6.24 -14.02
CA THR A 126 18.00 -6.28 -14.21
C THR A 126 18.36 -7.67 -14.75
N GLY A 127 18.53 -7.74 -16.06
CA GLY A 127 19.02 -8.95 -16.68
C GLY A 127 20.52 -9.11 -16.48
N PRO A 128 21.09 -10.25 -16.92
CA PRO A 128 22.51 -10.49 -16.75
C PRO A 128 23.39 -9.44 -17.43
N ASP A 129 22.89 -8.77 -18.44
CA ASP A 129 23.63 -7.72 -19.13
C ASP A 129 23.46 -6.34 -18.46
N GLY A 130 22.61 -6.23 -17.47
CA GLY A 130 22.37 -5.00 -16.76
C GLY A 130 21.85 -3.86 -17.61
N ARG A 131 21.37 -4.15 -18.80
CA ARG A 131 20.87 -3.14 -19.70
C ARG A 131 19.39 -3.18 -19.89
N ALA A 132 18.86 -2.04 -19.93
CA ALA A 132 17.46 -1.89 -20.23
C ALA A 132 17.23 -2.15 -21.72
#